data_0bec81d0252a6a79e39cbc40cda1da8e
#
_entry.id   0bec81d0252a6a79e39cbc40cda1da8e
#
_cell.length_a   1.000
_cell.length_b   1.000
_cell.length_c   1.000
_cell.angle_alpha   90.00
_cell.angle_beta   90.00
_cell.angle_gamma   90.00
#
_symmetry.space_group_name_H-M   'P 1'
#
loop_
_entity.id
_entity.type
_entity.pdbx_description
1 polymer ?
#
loop_
_entity_poly.entity_id
_entity_poly.type
_entity_poly.pdbx_seq_one_letter_code
_entity_poly.pdbx_strand_id
1 'polypeptide(L)'
;MATEFSRTLSLLRKERGVSQRVAAADLGVSQALLSHYENGIREPGLAFVSKVCDYYHVSADYMLGRTLARDGSMLTAEEILNAAEPSNVLQGSVLATLRGKLITSASGVLFGLLGKLGDKDAINAAADSLGCHIYLLYRLLHRAAGGSTAYFALPEEDCAAGAASAGASLARTDYARALAKLSREKAAFPDMSHETLNSAFPGQSQGMIQVLSTADGQLNRLNQSGLK
;
A
#
# COMPACT_ATOMS: atom_id res chain seq x y z
N MET A 1 -17.11 -12.09 -9.52
CA MET A 1 -16.00 -11.14 -9.79
C MET A 1 -14.71 -11.93 -9.77
N ALA A 2 -13.76 -11.64 -10.69
CA ALA A 2 -12.46 -12.32 -10.69
C ALA A 2 -11.71 -11.95 -9.40
N THR A 3 -11.32 -12.94 -8.62
CA THR A 3 -10.52 -12.78 -7.40
C THR A 3 -9.06 -12.50 -7.76
N GLU A 4 -8.24 -11.99 -6.84
CA GLU A 4 -6.80 -11.81 -7.08
C GLU A 4 -6.14 -13.13 -7.47
N PHE A 5 -6.53 -14.24 -6.84
CA PHE A 5 -6.08 -15.58 -7.23
C PHE A 5 -6.34 -15.87 -8.71
N SER A 6 -7.55 -15.63 -9.20
CA SER A 6 -7.94 -15.90 -10.59
C SER A 6 -7.10 -15.12 -11.59
N ARG A 7 -6.84 -13.85 -11.30
CA ARG A 7 -6.01 -12.97 -12.12
C ARG A 7 -4.56 -13.43 -12.14
N THR A 8 -4.00 -13.71 -10.96
CA THR A 8 -2.61 -14.15 -10.81
C THR A 8 -2.40 -15.50 -11.50
N LEU A 9 -3.33 -16.45 -11.37
CA LEU A 9 -3.26 -17.75 -12.03
C LEU A 9 -3.22 -17.61 -13.56
N SER A 10 -4.11 -16.80 -14.12
CA SER A 10 -4.14 -16.53 -15.57
C SER A 10 -2.86 -15.83 -16.05
N LEU A 11 -2.32 -14.89 -15.27
CA LEU A 11 -1.09 -14.17 -15.55
C LEU A 11 0.11 -15.13 -15.61
N LEU A 12 0.32 -15.93 -14.56
CA LEU A 12 1.42 -16.89 -14.46
C LEU A 12 1.42 -17.91 -15.61
N ARG A 13 0.24 -18.40 -15.99
CA ARG A 13 0.11 -19.29 -17.13
C ARG A 13 0.53 -18.61 -18.45
N LYS A 14 0.08 -17.38 -18.66
CA LYS A 14 0.45 -16.60 -19.88
C LYS A 14 1.94 -16.28 -19.91
N GLU A 15 2.54 -15.91 -18.79
CA GLU A 15 3.97 -15.67 -18.68
C GLU A 15 4.80 -16.92 -19.00
N ARG A 16 4.33 -18.10 -18.56
CA ARG A 16 4.96 -19.39 -18.88
C ARG A 16 4.74 -19.81 -20.35
N GLY A 17 3.89 -19.10 -21.08
CA GLY A 17 3.62 -19.36 -22.50
C GLY A 17 2.82 -20.64 -22.78
N VAL A 18 2.13 -21.20 -21.74
CA VAL A 18 1.40 -22.47 -21.89
C VAL A 18 -0.10 -22.25 -22.07
N SER A 19 -0.73 -23.14 -22.86
CA SER A 19 -2.19 -23.12 -23.01
C SER A 19 -2.91 -23.61 -21.75
N GLN A 20 -4.19 -23.23 -21.57
CA GLN A 20 -5.00 -23.75 -20.46
C GLN A 20 -5.03 -25.29 -20.44
N ARG A 21 -5.04 -25.93 -21.61
CA ARG A 21 -5.06 -27.39 -21.70
C ARG A 21 -3.78 -28.03 -21.15
N VAL A 22 -2.62 -27.44 -21.47
CA VAL A 22 -1.32 -27.93 -20.95
C VAL A 22 -1.22 -27.70 -19.46
N ALA A 23 -1.48 -26.48 -18.98
CA ALA A 23 -1.41 -26.16 -17.57
C ALA A 23 -2.41 -27.00 -16.73
N ALA A 24 -3.62 -27.27 -17.25
CA ALA A 24 -4.60 -28.12 -16.58
C ALA A 24 -4.10 -29.58 -16.45
N ALA A 25 -3.49 -30.13 -17.49
CA ALA A 25 -2.91 -31.45 -17.47
C ALA A 25 -1.79 -31.55 -16.41
N ASP A 26 -0.88 -30.58 -16.39
CA ASP A 26 0.25 -30.51 -15.44
C ASP A 26 -0.24 -30.36 -13.98
N LEU A 27 -1.29 -29.57 -13.76
CA LEU A 27 -1.90 -29.36 -12.46
C LEU A 27 -2.86 -30.50 -12.04
N GLY A 28 -3.11 -31.47 -12.93
CA GLY A 28 -3.98 -32.61 -12.65
C GLY A 28 -5.47 -32.27 -12.52
N VAL A 29 -5.93 -31.29 -13.32
CA VAL A 29 -7.35 -30.89 -13.38
C VAL A 29 -7.84 -30.86 -14.83
N SER A 30 -9.16 -30.80 -15.03
CA SER A 30 -9.72 -30.61 -16.37
C SER A 30 -9.49 -29.17 -16.86
N GLN A 31 -9.38 -28.98 -18.19
CA GLN A 31 -9.26 -27.65 -18.78
C GLN A 31 -10.46 -26.76 -18.40
N ALA A 32 -11.66 -27.31 -18.37
CA ALA A 32 -12.87 -26.58 -17.98
C ALA A 32 -12.79 -26.08 -16.53
N LEU A 33 -12.28 -26.91 -15.63
CA LEU A 33 -12.09 -26.53 -14.23
C LEU A 33 -11.05 -25.45 -14.07
N LEU A 34 -9.91 -25.54 -14.77
CA LEU A 34 -8.89 -24.48 -14.76
C LEU A 34 -9.44 -23.17 -15.31
N SER A 35 -10.23 -23.22 -16.38
CA SER A 35 -10.91 -22.04 -16.94
C SER A 35 -11.87 -21.41 -15.93
N HIS A 36 -12.62 -22.20 -15.18
CA HIS A 36 -13.49 -21.67 -14.11
C HIS A 36 -12.69 -20.98 -13.00
N TYR A 37 -11.53 -21.49 -12.63
CA TYR A 37 -10.64 -20.87 -11.64
C TYR A 37 -10.05 -19.55 -12.17
N GLU A 38 -9.56 -19.52 -13.41
CA GLU A 38 -9.01 -18.31 -14.03
C GLU A 38 -10.04 -17.20 -14.24
N ASN A 39 -11.30 -17.56 -14.44
CA ASN A 39 -12.40 -16.60 -14.62
C ASN A 39 -13.11 -16.23 -13.30
N GLY A 40 -12.71 -16.82 -12.18
CA GLY A 40 -13.32 -16.56 -10.86
C GLY A 40 -14.77 -17.09 -10.75
N ILE A 41 -15.14 -18.06 -11.58
CA ILE A 41 -16.46 -18.72 -11.55
C ILE A 41 -16.52 -19.70 -10.38
N ARG A 42 -15.37 -20.31 -10.03
CA ARG A 42 -15.26 -21.28 -8.95
C ARG A 42 -14.03 -20.97 -8.10
N GLU A 43 -14.15 -21.16 -6.80
CA GLU A 43 -13.04 -21.04 -5.87
C GLU A 43 -12.27 -22.36 -5.77
N PRO A 44 -10.91 -22.33 -5.83
CA PRO A 44 -10.10 -23.52 -5.66
C PRO A 44 -9.99 -23.92 -4.19
N GLY A 45 -9.90 -25.23 -3.94
CA GLY A 45 -9.54 -25.73 -2.61
C GLY A 45 -8.05 -25.58 -2.34
N LEU A 46 -7.66 -25.61 -1.05
CA LEU A 46 -6.27 -25.46 -0.57
C LEU A 46 -5.27 -26.40 -1.27
N ALA A 47 -5.66 -27.65 -1.52
CA ALA A 47 -4.81 -28.61 -2.22
C ALA A 47 -4.47 -28.18 -3.66
N PHE A 48 -5.38 -27.49 -4.35
CA PHE A 48 -5.11 -26.96 -5.68
C PHE A 48 -4.24 -25.72 -5.58
N VAL A 49 -4.48 -24.82 -4.61
CA VAL A 49 -3.62 -23.65 -4.37
C VAL A 49 -2.17 -24.08 -4.12
N SER A 50 -1.94 -25.08 -3.28
CA SER A 50 -0.60 -25.63 -3.03
C SER A 50 0.07 -26.14 -4.31
N LYS A 51 -0.64 -26.92 -5.12
CA LYS A 51 -0.11 -27.41 -6.41
C LYS A 51 0.24 -26.27 -7.38
N VAL A 52 -0.56 -25.22 -7.41
CA VAL A 52 -0.30 -24.04 -8.23
C VAL A 52 0.97 -23.31 -7.77
N CYS A 53 1.13 -23.16 -6.45
CA CYS A 53 2.34 -22.56 -5.87
C CYS A 53 3.59 -23.34 -6.24
N ASP A 54 3.54 -24.67 -6.11
CA ASP A 54 4.65 -25.56 -6.46
C ASP A 54 4.96 -25.52 -7.97
N TYR A 55 3.93 -25.55 -8.81
CA TYR A 55 4.07 -25.59 -10.26
C TYR A 55 4.65 -24.29 -10.85
N TYR A 56 4.25 -23.13 -10.30
CA TYR A 56 4.75 -21.84 -10.75
C TYR A 56 5.90 -21.29 -9.91
N HIS A 57 6.33 -22.01 -8.86
CA HIS A 57 7.36 -21.58 -7.91
C HIS A 57 7.06 -20.22 -7.29
N VAL A 58 5.85 -20.08 -6.77
CA VAL A 58 5.39 -18.86 -6.10
C VAL A 58 4.77 -19.19 -4.75
N SER A 59 4.79 -18.24 -3.84
CA SER A 59 4.14 -18.40 -2.53
C SER A 59 2.61 -18.29 -2.62
N ALA A 60 1.93 -18.86 -1.62
CA ALA A 60 0.49 -18.71 -1.50
C ALA A 60 0.09 -17.23 -1.29
N ASP A 61 0.90 -16.47 -0.57
CA ASP A 61 0.65 -15.04 -0.34
C ASP A 61 0.73 -14.23 -1.64
N TYR A 62 1.64 -14.56 -2.54
CA TYR A 62 1.69 -13.99 -3.88
C TYR A 62 0.43 -14.34 -4.69
N MET A 63 0.00 -15.61 -4.67
CA MET A 63 -1.20 -16.06 -5.35
C MET A 63 -2.47 -15.38 -4.86
N LEU A 64 -2.52 -15.04 -3.57
CA LEU A 64 -3.65 -14.37 -2.93
C LEU A 64 -3.56 -12.83 -2.99
N GLY A 65 -2.51 -12.28 -3.63
CA GLY A 65 -2.30 -10.83 -3.75
C GLY A 65 -1.88 -10.15 -2.44
N ARG A 66 -1.39 -10.92 -1.46
CA ARG A 66 -0.92 -10.42 -0.15
C ARG A 66 0.49 -9.87 -0.20
N THR A 67 1.32 -10.37 -1.12
CA THR A 67 2.67 -9.90 -1.40
C THR A 67 2.88 -9.78 -2.90
N LEU A 68 3.83 -8.96 -3.30
CA LEU A 68 4.26 -8.81 -4.69
C LEU A 68 5.51 -9.64 -4.99
N ALA A 69 6.16 -10.18 -3.97
CA ALA A 69 7.28 -11.08 -4.12
C ALA A 69 6.79 -12.50 -4.37
N ARG A 70 7.29 -13.13 -5.43
CA ARG A 70 6.88 -14.50 -5.82
C ARG A 70 7.21 -15.54 -4.77
N ASP A 71 8.31 -15.37 -4.05
CA ASP A 71 8.77 -16.25 -2.98
C ASP A 71 8.03 -16.04 -1.65
N GLY A 72 7.13 -15.04 -1.58
CA GLY A 72 6.42 -14.68 -0.35
C GLY A 72 7.22 -13.78 0.57
N SER A 73 8.43 -13.40 0.19
CA SER A 73 9.21 -12.43 0.96
C SER A 73 8.50 -11.08 0.96
N MET A 74 8.57 -10.38 2.07
CA MET A 74 8.19 -8.98 2.12
C MET A 74 9.35 -8.19 1.55
N LEU A 75 9.22 -7.77 0.29
CA LEU A 75 10.21 -6.91 -0.35
C LEU A 75 10.38 -5.65 0.50
N THR A 76 11.57 -5.44 1.00
CA THR A 76 11.94 -4.18 1.64
C THR A 76 11.90 -3.06 0.59
N ALA A 77 11.70 -1.83 1.03
CA ALA A 77 11.74 -0.67 0.13
C ALA A 77 13.09 -0.56 -0.62
N GLU A 78 14.17 -1.09 -0.04
CA GLU A 78 15.50 -1.15 -0.66
C GLU A 78 15.59 -2.22 -1.75
N GLU A 79 15.00 -3.38 -1.57
CA GLU A 79 14.96 -4.42 -2.60
C GLU A 79 14.12 -4.00 -3.82
N ILE A 80 13.04 -3.24 -3.59
CA ILE A 80 12.24 -2.63 -4.66
C ILE A 80 13.03 -1.57 -5.40
N LEU A 81 13.87 -0.79 -4.71
CA LEU A 81 14.74 0.22 -5.29
C LEU A 81 15.93 -0.41 -6.04
N ASN A 82 16.50 -1.49 -5.52
CA ASN A 82 17.64 -2.19 -6.12
C ASN A 82 17.25 -3.08 -7.32
N ALA A 83 16.00 -3.56 -7.37
CA ALA A 83 15.46 -4.21 -8.56
C ALA A 83 15.20 -3.24 -9.73
N ALA A 84 15.38 -1.95 -9.51
CA ALA A 84 15.23 -0.89 -10.49
C ALA A 84 16.57 -0.57 -11.17
N GLU A 85 16.97 -1.38 -12.17
CA GLU A 85 18.06 -0.97 -13.07
C GLU A 85 17.64 0.22 -13.96
N PRO A 86 18.56 1.17 -14.25
CA PRO A 86 18.25 2.46 -14.89
C PRO A 86 17.69 2.38 -16.32
N SER A 87 17.67 1.21 -16.94
CA SER A 87 17.39 1.04 -18.37
C SER A 87 15.95 0.69 -18.76
N ASN A 88 15.01 0.56 -17.80
CA ASN A 88 13.67 0.04 -18.09
C ASN A 88 12.56 1.07 -17.75
N VAL A 89 11.99 1.71 -18.78
CA VAL A 89 10.92 2.73 -18.67
C VAL A 89 9.66 2.21 -17.96
N LEU A 90 9.42 0.91 -17.96
CA LEU A 90 8.31 0.27 -17.24
C LEU A 90 8.51 0.23 -15.70
N GLN A 91 9.73 0.37 -15.22
CA GLN A 91 10.06 0.26 -13.80
C GLN A 91 9.53 1.43 -12.98
N GLY A 92 9.59 2.65 -13.48
CA GLY A 92 9.01 3.82 -12.78
C GLY A 92 7.50 3.66 -12.55
N SER A 93 6.79 3.09 -13.49
CA SER A 93 5.34 2.81 -13.38
C SER A 93 5.05 1.72 -12.34
N VAL A 94 5.84 0.65 -12.29
CA VAL A 94 5.69 -0.44 -11.30
C VAL A 94 5.99 0.08 -9.90
N LEU A 95 7.10 0.81 -9.72
CA LEU A 95 7.46 1.41 -8.44
C LEU A 95 6.39 2.39 -7.95
N ALA A 96 5.89 3.27 -8.81
CA ALA A 96 4.84 4.22 -8.48
C ALA A 96 3.55 3.51 -8.04
N THR A 97 3.15 2.46 -8.77
CA THR A 97 1.97 1.64 -8.44
C THR A 97 2.13 0.97 -7.08
N LEU A 98 3.29 0.40 -6.81
CA LEU A 98 3.63 -0.30 -5.57
C LEU A 98 3.59 0.66 -4.37
N ARG A 99 4.32 1.77 -4.47
CA ARG A 99 4.35 2.81 -3.43
C ARG A 99 2.96 3.40 -3.20
N GLY A 100 2.21 3.66 -4.27
CA GLY A 100 0.84 4.12 -4.19
C GLY A 100 -0.07 3.14 -3.44
N LYS A 101 0.02 1.83 -3.74
CA LYS A 101 -0.74 0.79 -3.03
C LYS A 101 -0.40 0.73 -1.53
N LEU A 102 0.89 0.82 -1.17
CA LEU A 102 1.32 0.83 0.23
C LEU A 102 0.73 2.02 0.99
N ILE A 103 0.82 3.23 0.43
CA ILE A 103 0.27 4.44 1.05
C ILE A 103 -1.26 4.35 1.16
N THR A 104 -1.94 3.87 0.12
CA THR A 104 -3.40 3.66 0.15
C THR A 104 -3.80 2.67 1.23
N SER A 105 -3.10 1.53 1.34
CA SER A 105 -3.35 0.53 2.38
C SER A 105 -3.11 1.09 3.79
N ALA A 106 -2.00 1.80 4.01
CA ALA A 106 -1.69 2.42 5.28
C ALA A 106 -2.74 3.48 5.68
N SER A 107 -3.14 4.32 4.72
CA SER A 107 -4.21 5.30 4.94
C SER A 107 -5.54 4.61 5.24
N GLY A 108 -5.86 3.51 4.55
CA GLY A 108 -7.07 2.72 4.80
C GLY A 108 -7.12 2.17 6.22
N VAL A 109 -6.01 1.61 6.72
CA VAL A 109 -5.91 1.16 8.12
C VAL A 109 -6.07 2.31 9.11
N LEU A 110 -5.35 3.43 8.88
CA LEU A 110 -5.43 4.61 9.75
C LEU A 110 -6.87 5.12 9.87
N PHE A 111 -7.53 5.39 8.75
CA PHE A 111 -8.90 5.91 8.75
C PHE A 111 -9.92 4.86 9.21
N GLY A 112 -9.68 3.58 8.98
CA GLY A 112 -10.49 2.50 9.54
C GLY A 112 -10.44 2.46 11.07
N LEU A 113 -9.26 2.67 11.66
CA LEU A 113 -9.09 2.78 13.13
C LEU A 113 -9.74 4.04 13.69
N LEU A 114 -9.57 5.19 13.02
CA LEU A 114 -10.21 6.45 13.38
C LEU A 114 -11.74 6.36 13.26
N GLY A 115 -12.24 5.65 12.26
CA GLY A 115 -13.66 5.37 12.11
C GLY A 115 -14.24 4.55 13.27
N LYS A 116 -13.48 3.56 13.79
CA LYS A 116 -13.85 2.81 15.00
C LYS A 116 -13.85 3.68 16.26
N LEU A 117 -12.93 4.64 16.33
CA LEU A 117 -12.87 5.61 17.43
C LEU A 117 -14.02 6.62 17.38
N GLY A 118 -14.53 6.93 16.16
CA GLY A 118 -15.75 7.73 15.93
C GLY A 118 -15.62 9.23 16.19
N ASP A 119 -14.42 9.75 16.47
CA ASP A 119 -14.22 11.18 16.75
C ASP A 119 -13.99 11.96 15.44
N LYS A 120 -14.89 12.90 15.17
CA LYS A 120 -14.86 13.72 13.95
C LYS A 120 -13.66 14.64 13.89
N ASP A 121 -13.23 15.20 15.02
CA ASP A 121 -12.12 16.13 15.09
C ASP A 121 -10.81 15.43 14.78
N ALA A 122 -10.60 14.23 15.34
CA ALA A 122 -9.45 13.38 15.01
C ALA A 122 -9.43 12.96 13.54
N ILE A 123 -10.58 12.56 12.98
CA ILE A 123 -10.69 12.16 11.57
C ILE A 123 -10.34 13.33 10.64
N ASN A 124 -10.93 14.50 10.87
CA ASN A 124 -10.70 15.68 10.05
C ASN A 124 -9.25 16.15 10.14
N ALA A 125 -8.71 16.26 11.35
CA ALA A 125 -7.33 16.71 11.54
C ALA A 125 -6.30 15.75 10.91
N ALA A 126 -6.54 14.43 10.96
CA ALA A 126 -5.71 13.46 10.24
C ALA A 126 -5.81 13.65 8.72
N ALA A 127 -7.01 13.84 8.18
CA ALA A 127 -7.24 14.10 6.76
C ALA A 127 -6.57 15.39 6.30
N ASP A 128 -6.71 16.46 7.06
CA ASP A 128 -6.10 17.77 6.77
C ASP A 128 -4.56 17.70 6.76
N SER A 129 -3.98 16.97 7.74
CA SER A 129 -2.54 16.77 7.80
C SER A 129 -2.01 16.03 6.57
N LEU A 130 -2.65 14.92 6.17
CA LEU A 130 -2.28 14.17 4.97
C LEU A 130 -2.53 14.99 3.69
N GLY A 131 -3.66 15.71 3.63
CA GLY A 131 -4.02 16.56 2.51
C GLY A 131 -2.98 17.66 2.26
N CYS A 132 -2.49 18.32 3.31
CA CYS A 132 -1.43 19.33 3.20
C CYS A 132 -0.13 18.75 2.66
N HIS A 133 0.25 17.53 3.08
CA HIS A 133 1.46 16.87 2.56
C HIS A 133 1.32 16.49 1.08
N ILE A 134 0.17 15.95 0.69
CA ILE A 134 -0.14 15.64 -0.71
C ILE A 134 -0.14 16.93 -1.55
N TYR A 135 -0.76 18.01 -1.05
CA TYR A 135 -0.78 19.32 -1.71
C TYR A 135 0.64 19.82 -1.99
N LEU A 136 1.55 19.76 -1.01
CA LEU A 136 2.93 20.18 -1.17
C LEU A 136 3.66 19.38 -2.25
N LEU A 137 3.56 18.04 -2.21
CA LEU A 137 4.20 17.17 -3.18
C LEU A 137 3.65 17.39 -4.59
N TYR A 138 2.33 17.50 -4.72
CA TYR A 138 1.68 17.74 -6.00
C TYR A 138 2.05 19.10 -6.57
N ARG A 139 2.10 20.14 -5.73
CA ARG A 139 2.50 21.49 -6.13
C ARG A 139 3.93 21.53 -6.69
N LEU A 140 4.87 20.85 -6.02
CA LEU A 140 6.25 20.74 -6.50
C LEU A 140 6.33 20.03 -7.85
N LEU A 141 5.60 18.93 -8.01
CA LEU A 141 5.54 18.20 -9.28
C LEU A 141 4.91 19.04 -10.39
N HIS A 142 3.78 19.70 -10.12
CA HIS A 142 3.08 20.58 -11.06
C HIS A 142 3.98 21.72 -11.56
N ARG A 143 4.74 22.33 -10.63
CA ARG A 143 5.70 23.38 -10.95
C ARG A 143 6.86 22.85 -11.81
N ALA A 144 7.42 21.70 -11.47
CA ALA A 144 8.49 21.07 -12.24
C ALA A 144 8.05 20.70 -13.66
N ALA A 145 6.76 20.38 -13.84
CA ALA A 145 6.14 20.15 -15.15
C ALA A 145 5.80 21.43 -15.94
N GLY A 146 6.15 22.61 -15.45
CA GLY A 146 5.84 23.89 -16.11
C GLY A 146 4.40 24.37 -15.94
N GLY A 147 3.65 23.79 -15.00
CA GLY A 147 2.27 24.17 -14.74
C GLY A 147 2.13 25.57 -14.14
N SER A 148 1.01 26.23 -14.41
CA SER A 148 0.72 27.59 -13.92
C SER A 148 0.54 27.61 -12.39
N THR A 149 1.18 28.57 -11.72
CA THR A 149 1.00 28.79 -10.27
C THR A 149 -0.43 29.22 -9.92
N ALA A 150 -1.18 29.79 -10.86
CA ALA A 150 -2.59 30.16 -10.69
C ALA A 150 -3.53 28.96 -10.48
N TYR A 151 -3.05 27.74 -10.71
CA TYR A 151 -3.80 26.54 -10.38
C TYR A 151 -4.06 26.37 -8.87
N PHE A 152 -3.18 26.94 -8.04
CA PHE A 152 -3.25 26.85 -6.59
C PHE A 152 -3.76 28.14 -5.97
N ALA A 153 -4.68 28.05 -5.01
CA ALA A 153 -5.21 29.21 -4.31
C ALA A 153 -4.15 29.90 -3.40
N LEU A 154 -3.19 29.10 -2.86
CA LEU A 154 -2.11 29.66 -2.04
C LEU A 154 -1.07 30.34 -2.94
N PRO A 155 -0.74 31.64 -2.74
CA PRO A 155 0.31 32.34 -3.47
C PRO A 155 1.66 31.65 -3.38
N GLU A 156 2.53 31.83 -4.38
CA GLU A 156 3.85 31.20 -4.42
C GLU A 156 4.76 31.69 -3.29
N GLU A 157 4.69 32.98 -2.99
CA GLU A 157 5.45 33.60 -1.90
C GLU A 157 5.08 33.04 -0.53
N ASP A 158 3.78 32.82 -0.26
CA ASP A 158 3.31 32.24 0.98
C ASP A 158 3.69 30.77 1.09
N CYS A 159 3.63 30.03 -0.02
CA CYS A 159 4.07 28.64 -0.05
C CYS A 159 5.58 28.52 0.20
N ALA A 160 6.38 29.40 -0.43
CA ALA A 160 7.82 29.45 -0.22
C ALA A 160 8.19 29.89 1.21
N ALA A 161 7.38 30.75 1.83
CA ALA A 161 7.51 31.11 3.24
C ALA A 161 7.08 29.99 4.21
N GLY A 162 6.56 28.88 3.71
CA GLY A 162 6.25 27.70 4.51
C GLY A 162 4.80 27.59 5.00
N ALA A 163 3.87 28.39 4.48
CA ALA A 163 2.46 28.40 4.93
C ALA A 163 1.81 27.02 4.86
N ALA A 164 2.05 26.25 3.79
CA ALA A 164 1.48 24.91 3.65
C ALA A 164 2.12 23.90 4.65
N SER A 165 3.41 24.02 4.95
CA SER A 165 4.08 23.23 5.98
C SER A 165 3.59 23.58 7.38
N ALA A 166 3.33 24.87 7.65
CA ALA A 166 2.71 25.33 8.88
C ALA A 166 1.29 24.77 9.02
N GLY A 167 0.50 24.75 7.94
CA GLY A 167 -0.82 24.14 7.92
C GLY A 167 -0.79 22.65 8.27
N ALA A 168 0.12 21.88 7.69
CA ALA A 168 0.32 20.47 8.02
C ALA A 168 0.70 20.26 9.49
N SER A 169 1.54 21.14 10.06
CA SER A 169 1.96 21.10 11.46
C SER A 169 0.82 21.44 12.42
N LEU A 170 -0.01 22.41 12.07
CA LEU A 170 -1.22 22.75 12.85
C LEU A 170 -2.20 21.58 12.84
N ALA A 171 -2.54 21.03 11.68
CA ALA A 171 -3.44 19.89 11.57
C ALA A 171 -2.93 18.68 12.39
N ARG A 172 -1.62 18.40 12.38
CA ARG A 172 -1.02 17.38 13.24
C ARG A 172 -1.17 17.69 14.72
N THR A 173 -1.07 18.97 15.10
CA THR A 173 -1.26 19.42 16.49
C THR A 173 -2.71 19.23 16.92
N ASP A 174 -3.66 19.57 16.05
CA ASP A 174 -5.09 19.39 16.33
C ASP A 174 -5.45 17.90 16.44
N TYR A 175 -4.87 17.05 15.59
CA TYR A 175 -4.97 15.60 15.72
C TYR A 175 -4.48 15.10 17.08
N ALA A 176 -3.29 15.53 17.49
CA ALA A 176 -2.74 15.15 18.80
C ALA A 176 -3.61 15.64 19.98
N ARG A 177 -4.20 16.85 19.86
CA ARG A 177 -5.15 17.38 20.86
C ARG A 177 -6.44 16.56 20.95
N ALA A 178 -7.01 16.17 19.80
CA ALA A 178 -8.20 15.35 19.73
C ALA A 178 -7.96 13.99 20.41
N LEU A 179 -6.85 13.31 20.10
CA LEU A 179 -6.49 12.05 20.74
C LEU A 179 -6.23 12.21 22.25
N ALA A 180 -5.57 13.29 22.68
CA ALA A 180 -5.31 13.56 24.08
C ALA A 180 -6.61 13.84 24.86
N LYS A 181 -7.60 14.49 24.24
CA LYS A 181 -8.94 14.69 24.81
C LYS A 181 -9.62 13.33 25.02
N LEU A 182 -9.68 12.49 23.99
CA LEU A 182 -10.28 11.16 24.05
C LEU A 182 -9.62 10.28 25.12
N SER A 183 -8.30 10.34 25.25
CA SER A 183 -7.56 9.61 26.28
C SER A 183 -7.95 10.06 27.68
N ARG A 184 -8.12 11.37 27.91
CA ARG A 184 -8.60 11.91 29.21
C ARG A 184 -10.03 11.51 29.53
N GLU A 185 -10.88 11.45 28.50
CA GLU A 185 -12.28 11.01 28.61
C GLU A 185 -12.39 9.49 28.72
N LYS A 186 -11.27 8.75 28.75
CA LYS A 186 -11.20 7.29 28.81
C LYS A 186 -11.99 6.60 27.70
N ALA A 187 -11.99 7.19 26.50
CA ALA A 187 -12.57 6.56 25.32
C ALA A 187 -11.92 5.20 25.05
N ALA A 188 -12.70 4.25 24.56
CA ALA A 188 -12.19 2.94 24.18
C ALA A 188 -11.40 3.04 22.87
N PHE A 189 -10.08 3.03 22.96
CA PHE A 189 -9.23 2.95 21.76
C PHE A 189 -9.27 1.55 21.13
N PRO A 190 -9.20 1.44 19.81
CA PRO A 190 -9.09 0.14 19.14
C PRO A 190 -7.78 -0.55 19.54
N ASP A 191 -7.81 -1.88 19.61
CA ASP A 191 -6.60 -2.66 19.82
C ASP A 191 -5.67 -2.56 18.60
N MET A 192 -4.42 -2.17 18.89
CA MET A 192 -3.37 -1.93 17.89
C MET A 192 -2.43 -3.12 17.74
N SER A 193 -2.74 -4.29 18.33
CA SER A 193 -1.94 -5.50 18.18
C SER A 193 -1.90 -5.97 16.72
N HIS A 194 -0.78 -6.57 16.33
CA HIS A 194 -0.62 -7.11 14.97
C HIS A 194 -1.71 -8.11 14.61
N GLU A 195 -2.14 -8.93 15.55
CA GLU A 195 -3.18 -9.94 15.35
C GLU A 195 -4.52 -9.29 15.05
N THR A 196 -4.91 -8.30 15.85
CA THR A 196 -6.16 -7.55 15.65
C THR A 196 -6.14 -6.75 14.35
N LEU A 197 -5.01 -6.11 14.02
CA LEU A 197 -4.88 -5.37 12.77
C LEU A 197 -4.98 -6.28 11.54
N ASN A 198 -4.33 -7.45 11.56
CA ASN A 198 -4.41 -8.42 10.47
C ASN A 198 -5.83 -8.98 10.29
N SER A 199 -6.53 -9.22 11.39
CA SER A 199 -7.93 -9.69 11.36
C SER A 199 -8.89 -8.61 10.86
N ALA A 200 -8.73 -7.37 11.33
CA ALA A 200 -9.64 -6.27 11.00
C ALA A 200 -9.40 -5.67 9.61
N PHE A 201 -8.17 -5.73 9.11
CA PHE A 201 -7.74 -5.13 7.83
C PHE A 201 -6.90 -6.12 7.02
N PRO A 202 -7.49 -7.25 6.58
CA PRO A 202 -6.76 -8.28 5.84
C PRO A 202 -6.18 -7.71 4.55
N GLY A 203 -4.88 -7.93 4.33
CA GLY A 203 -4.14 -7.44 3.17
C GLY A 203 -3.72 -5.95 3.22
N GLN A 204 -4.29 -5.14 4.11
CA GLN A 204 -3.90 -3.72 4.25
C GLN A 204 -2.92 -3.49 5.42
N SER A 205 -3.04 -4.28 6.47
CA SER A 205 -2.16 -4.21 7.66
C SER A 205 -0.67 -4.34 7.31
N GLN A 206 -0.33 -5.20 6.37
CA GLN A 206 1.04 -5.37 5.87
C GLN A 206 1.56 -4.09 5.22
N GLY A 207 0.73 -3.40 4.41
CA GLY A 207 1.09 -2.11 3.82
C GLY A 207 1.39 -1.05 4.88
N MET A 208 0.62 -1.02 5.98
CA MET A 208 0.86 -0.14 7.11
C MET A 208 2.20 -0.43 7.78
N ILE A 209 2.48 -1.70 8.09
CA ILE A 209 3.75 -2.13 8.69
C ILE A 209 4.94 -1.71 7.82
N GLN A 210 4.83 -1.90 6.51
CA GLN A 210 5.92 -1.58 5.58
C GLN A 210 6.15 -0.06 5.46
N VAL A 211 5.08 0.74 5.45
CA VAL A 211 5.20 2.21 5.47
C VAL A 211 5.89 2.68 6.74
N LEU A 212 5.49 2.15 7.91
CA LEU A 212 6.11 2.51 9.19
C LEU A 212 7.58 2.10 9.25
N SER A 213 7.92 0.86 8.90
CA SER A 213 9.31 0.38 8.87
C SER A 213 10.20 1.21 7.94
N THR A 214 9.68 1.59 6.76
CA THR A 214 10.40 2.45 5.83
C THR A 214 10.65 3.84 6.41
N ALA A 215 9.64 4.43 7.05
CA ALA A 215 9.75 5.74 7.69
C ALA A 215 10.75 5.71 8.85
N ASP A 216 10.70 4.68 9.70
CA ASP A 216 11.65 4.48 10.80
C ASP A 216 13.09 4.39 10.31
N GLY A 217 13.33 3.63 9.22
CA GLY A 217 14.65 3.53 8.60
C GLY A 217 15.16 4.88 8.10
N GLN A 218 14.30 5.70 7.49
CA GLN A 218 14.67 7.05 7.04
C GLN A 218 14.98 7.99 8.20
N LEU A 219 14.15 8.01 9.24
CA LEU A 219 14.31 8.85 10.42
C LEU A 219 15.58 8.50 11.19
N ASN A 220 15.92 7.22 11.33
CA ASN A 220 17.14 6.75 11.96
C ASN A 220 18.39 7.21 11.21
N ARG A 221 18.37 7.20 9.88
CA ARG A 221 19.50 7.74 9.07
C ARG A 221 19.69 9.24 9.28
N LEU A 222 18.60 10.01 9.36
CA LEU A 222 18.68 11.45 9.64
C LEU A 222 19.28 11.75 11.02
N ASN A 223 18.88 10.99 12.04
CA ASN A 223 19.45 11.14 13.38
C ASN A 223 20.94 10.82 13.44
N GLN A 224 21.42 9.82 12.68
CA GLN A 224 22.84 9.47 12.62
C GLN A 224 23.68 10.48 11.82
N SER A 225 23.08 11.16 10.82
CA SER A 225 23.76 12.17 10.02
C SER A 225 23.80 13.56 10.67
N GLY A 226 22.90 13.84 11.62
CA GLY A 226 22.84 15.10 12.37
C GLY A 226 23.79 15.18 13.58
N LEU A 227 24.53 14.10 13.88
CA LEU A 227 25.49 14.01 14.99
C LEU A 227 26.96 14.11 14.54
N LYS A 228 27.21 14.53 13.31
CA LYS A 228 28.54 14.91 12.80
C LYS A 228 28.55 16.39 12.48
#